data_bd1d891e020a93895212afe260a2e71e
#
_entry.id   bd1d891e020a93895212afe260a2e71e
#
_cell.length_a   1.000
_cell.length_b   1.000
_cell.length_c   1.000
_cell.angle_alpha   90.00
_cell.angle_beta   90.00
_cell.angle_gamma   90.00
#
_symmetry.space_group_name_H-M   'P 1'
#
loop_
_entity.id
_entity.type
_entity.pdbx_description
1 polymer ?
#
loop_
_entity_poly.entity_id
_entity_poly.type
_entity_poly.pdbx_seq_one_letter_code
_entity_poly.pdbx_strand_id
1 'polypeptide(L)'
;MISLWDNGCSFFQVVLHVLECHDVLLNNVPQAMNQNVVQTVHNLLKISVDAKVQIKIELFRLVKSMMKASTPQIVIDVLLPELEHKNARMREDVVNFIIFALLTFPSQEFNLVEICVCVTPCLLDTKRRVRQAGLECMAIIHQVSPNQMCNFLWIWEVKCVTQISVFRHSRRRN
;
A
#
# COMPACT_ATOMS: atom_id res chain seq x y z
N MET A 1 -36.92 -18.67 17.12
CA MET A 1 -35.45 -18.68 16.95
C MET A 1 -35.18 -18.19 15.55
N ILE A 2 -35.01 -16.88 15.39
CA ILE A 2 -34.85 -16.20 14.10
C ILE A 2 -33.41 -16.43 13.67
N SER A 3 -33.21 -17.05 12.52
CA SER A 3 -31.90 -17.30 11.93
C SER A 3 -31.21 -15.97 11.53
N LEU A 4 -30.26 -15.54 12.34
CA LEU A 4 -29.45 -14.36 12.16
C LEU A 4 -28.35 -14.51 11.06
N TRP A 5 -28.43 -15.56 10.21
CA TRP A 5 -27.34 -15.94 9.30
C TRP A 5 -27.63 -15.71 7.81
N ASP A 6 -28.77 -15.10 7.46
CA ASP A 6 -29.18 -14.94 6.04
C ASP A 6 -28.84 -13.60 5.40
N ASN A 7 -28.00 -12.78 6.02
CA ASN A 7 -27.67 -11.45 5.49
C ASN A 7 -26.17 -11.24 5.29
N GLY A 8 -25.60 -11.74 4.20
CA GLY A 8 -24.31 -11.29 3.70
C GLY A 8 -24.28 -9.76 3.45
N CYS A 9 -25.43 -9.09 3.47
CA CYS A 9 -25.60 -7.65 3.47
C CYS A 9 -25.26 -7.00 4.83
N SER A 10 -25.53 -7.68 5.94
CA SER A 10 -25.35 -7.17 7.29
C SER A 10 -23.86 -6.97 7.66
N PHE A 11 -23.00 -7.94 7.36
CA PHE A 11 -21.56 -7.83 7.66
C PHE A 11 -20.89 -6.72 6.85
N PHE A 12 -21.25 -6.59 5.59
CA PHE A 12 -20.77 -5.53 4.70
C PHE A 12 -21.13 -4.13 5.23
N GLN A 13 -22.38 -3.95 5.67
CA GLN A 13 -22.83 -2.68 6.26
C GLN A 13 -22.11 -2.37 7.57
N VAL A 14 -21.89 -3.36 8.42
CA VAL A 14 -21.12 -3.18 9.67
C VAL A 14 -19.70 -2.69 9.37
N VAL A 15 -19.02 -3.30 8.39
CA VAL A 15 -17.67 -2.87 8.00
C VAL A 15 -17.68 -1.42 7.51
N LEU A 16 -18.64 -1.05 6.67
CA LEU A 16 -18.76 0.34 6.18
C LEU A 16 -18.97 1.32 7.34
N HIS A 17 -19.89 1.05 8.25
CA HIS A 17 -20.12 1.94 9.41
C HIS A 17 -18.92 2.03 10.33
N VAL A 18 -18.16 0.95 10.51
CA VAL A 18 -16.92 0.99 11.29
C VAL A 18 -15.89 1.90 10.61
N LEU A 19 -15.76 1.84 9.29
CA LEU A 19 -14.85 2.71 8.54
C LEU A 19 -15.29 4.20 8.60
N GLU A 20 -16.59 4.47 8.49
CA GLU A 20 -17.16 5.81 8.66
C GLU A 20 -16.92 6.35 10.07
N CYS A 21 -17.10 5.55 11.11
CA CYS A 21 -16.79 5.94 12.50
C CYS A 21 -15.30 6.28 12.66
N HIS A 22 -14.40 5.51 12.05
CA HIS A 22 -12.97 5.79 12.08
C HIS A 22 -12.65 7.12 11.39
N ASP A 23 -13.25 7.43 10.26
CA ASP A 23 -13.06 8.71 9.56
C ASP A 23 -13.54 9.90 10.41
N VAL A 24 -14.68 9.77 11.06
CA VAL A 24 -15.19 10.79 12.00
C VAL A 24 -14.24 10.97 13.18
N LEU A 25 -13.71 9.90 13.76
CA LEU A 25 -12.75 9.98 14.87
C LEU A 25 -11.44 10.64 14.45
N LEU A 26 -10.89 10.29 13.28
CA LEU A 26 -9.68 10.92 12.73
C LEU A 26 -9.84 12.42 12.54
N ASN A 27 -11.00 12.87 12.06
CA ASN A 27 -11.27 14.27 11.81
C ASN A 27 -11.49 15.08 13.11
N ASN A 28 -11.96 14.43 14.19
CA ASN A 28 -12.29 15.13 15.45
C ASN A 28 -11.22 14.95 16.55
N VAL A 29 -10.46 13.86 16.55
CA VAL A 29 -9.47 13.54 17.59
C VAL A 29 -8.16 13.02 16.96
N PRO A 30 -7.47 13.81 16.13
CA PRO A 30 -6.29 13.35 15.39
C PRO A 30 -5.14 12.89 16.29
N GLN A 31 -4.96 13.51 17.47
CA GLN A 31 -3.87 13.18 18.39
C GLN A 31 -3.98 11.76 18.99
N ALA A 32 -5.19 11.29 19.30
CA ALA A 32 -5.40 9.95 19.83
C ALA A 32 -5.13 8.87 18.77
N MET A 33 -5.33 9.19 17.49
CA MET A 33 -5.12 8.26 16.38
C MET A 33 -3.65 8.13 15.99
N ASN A 34 -2.83 9.18 16.17
CA ASN A 34 -1.40 9.13 15.86
C ASN A 34 -0.66 8.06 16.67
N GLN A 35 -1.10 7.77 17.89
CA GLN A 35 -0.52 6.71 18.73
C GLN A 35 -0.83 5.29 18.20
N ASN A 36 -1.88 5.14 17.40
CA ASN A 36 -2.40 3.85 16.92
C ASN A 36 -2.32 3.66 15.40
N VAL A 37 -1.60 4.54 14.67
CA VAL A 37 -1.52 4.50 13.19
C VAL A 37 -1.09 3.11 12.71
N VAL A 38 -0.04 2.54 13.28
CA VAL A 38 0.50 1.24 12.88
C VAL A 38 -0.56 0.15 12.97
N GLN A 39 -1.21 0.04 14.13
CA GLN A 39 -2.24 -0.99 14.34
C GLN A 39 -3.45 -0.79 13.42
N THR A 40 -3.84 0.46 13.21
CA THR A 40 -4.98 0.80 12.34
C THR A 40 -4.67 0.44 10.89
N VAL A 41 -3.49 0.82 10.36
CA VAL A 41 -3.06 0.47 8.99
C VAL A 41 -3.04 -1.05 8.79
N HIS A 42 -2.45 -1.81 9.73
CA HIS A 42 -2.47 -3.29 9.64
C HIS A 42 -3.88 -3.88 9.61
N ASN A 43 -4.81 -3.35 10.39
CA ASN A 43 -6.19 -3.80 10.39
C ASN A 43 -6.89 -3.46 9.05
N LEU A 44 -6.66 -2.27 8.50
CA LEU A 44 -7.20 -1.87 7.20
C LEU A 44 -6.68 -2.75 6.06
N LEU A 45 -5.40 -3.09 6.06
CA LEU A 45 -4.80 -4.00 5.08
C LEU A 45 -5.45 -5.40 5.13
N LYS A 46 -5.71 -5.94 6.32
CA LYS A 46 -6.41 -7.23 6.46
C LYS A 46 -7.82 -7.20 5.86
N ILE A 47 -8.52 -6.07 6.01
CA ILE A 47 -9.86 -5.88 5.43
C ILE A 47 -9.78 -5.75 3.90
N SER A 48 -8.71 -5.15 3.35
CA SER A 48 -8.58 -4.85 1.91
C SER A 48 -8.52 -6.10 1.03
N VAL A 49 -7.89 -7.17 1.50
CA VAL A 49 -7.51 -8.35 0.70
C VAL A 49 -8.69 -9.01 -0.02
N ASP A 50 -9.84 -9.11 0.64
CA ASP A 50 -11.04 -9.73 0.08
C ASP A 50 -12.22 -8.75 -0.01
N ALA A 51 -11.92 -7.43 0.08
CA ALA A 51 -12.93 -6.39 0.11
C ALA A 51 -13.61 -6.19 -1.25
N LYS A 52 -14.93 -5.95 -1.21
CA LYS A 52 -15.69 -5.44 -2.36
C LYS A 52 -15.22 -4.03 -2.72
N VAL A 53 -15.47 -3.60 -3.95
CA VAL A 53 -15.02 -2.29 -4.49
C VAL A 53 -15.44 -1.12 -3.59
N GLN A 54 -16.67 -1.12 -3.05
CA GLN A 54 -17.13 -0.07 -2.14
C GLN A 54 -16.30 0.03 -0.86
N ILE A 55 -15.96 -1.12 -0.26
CA ILE A 55 -15.09 -1.15 0.92
C ILE A 55 -13.71 -0.62 0.56
N LYS A 56 -13.16 -0.98 -0.59
CA LYS A 56 -11.85 -0.46 -1.02
C LYS A 56 -11.86 1.07 -1.18
N ILE A 57 -12.93 1.65 -1.72
CA ILE A 57 -13.09 3.10 -1.82
C ILE A 57 -13.05 3.76 -0.44
N GLU A 58 -13.78 3.21 0.53
CA GLU A 58 -13.77 3.76 1.90
C GLU A 58 -12.42 3.56 2.60
N LEU A 59 -11.71 2.44 2.34
CA LEU A 59 -10.35 2.23 2.83
C LEU A 59 -9.38 3.30 2.29
N PHE A 60 -9.43 3.62 0.99
CA PHE A 60 -8.62 4.71 0.42
C PHE A 60 -8.95 6.07 1.05
N ARG A 61 -10.24 6.33 1.29
CA ARG A 61 -10.71 7.54 1.96
C ARG A 61 -10.14 7.65 3.38
N LEU A 62 -10.21 6.56 4.14
CA LEU A 62 -9.70 6.49 5.51
C LEU A 62 -8.16 6.63 5.56
N VAL A 63 -7.44 5.95 4.67
CA VAL A 63 -5.97 6.11 4.56
C VAL A 63 -5.60 7.56 4.25
N LYS A 64 -6.35 8.23 3.38
CA LYS A 64 -6.16 9.68 3.12
C LYS A 64 -6.37 10.54 4.37
N SER A 65 -7.42 10.26 5.14
CA SER A 65 -7.70 10.99 6.39
C SER A 65 -6.59 10.73 7.43
N MET A 66 -6.07 9.50 7.51
CA MET A 66 -4.93 9.17 8.38
C MET A 66 -3.66 9.92 7.97
N MET A 67 -3.35 9.98 6.67
CA MET A 67 -2.19 10.72 6.15
C MET A 67 -2.30 12.22 6.40
N LYS A 68 -3.52 12.79 6.40
CA LYS A 68 -3.74 14.20 6.77
C LYS A 68 -3.62 14.46 8.26
N ALA A 69 -4.03 13.52 9.11
CA ALA A 69 -4.00 13.64 10.56
C ALA A 69 -2.59 13.42 11.13
N SER A 70 -1.77 12.62 10.47
CA SER A 70 -0.37 12.36 10.80
C SER A 70 0.55 13.02 9.74
N THR A 71 1.55 12.29 9.27
CA THR A 71 2.29 12.64 8.06
C THR A 71 2.16 11.49 7.05
N PRO A 72 2.07 11.77 5.74
CA PRO A 72 1.98 10.73 4.72
C PRO A 72 3.10 9.70 4.82
N GLN A 73 4.34 10.14 5.11
CA GLN A 73 5.48 9.26 5.25
C GLN A 73 5.31 8.22 6.36
N ILE A 74 4.77 8.57 7.52
CA ILE A 74 4.54 7.62 8.63
C ILE A 74 3.64 6.46 8.19
N VAL A 75 2.59 6.75 7.42
CA VAL A 75 1.69 5.72 6.91
C VAL A 75 2.40 4.85 5.88
N ILE A 76 3.21 5.45 5.00
CA ILE A 76 4.03 4.72 4.02
C ILE A 76 5.02 3.79 4.73
N ASP A 77 5.72 4.25 5.77
CA ASP A 77 6.69 3.44 6.52
C ASP A 77 6.06 2.18 7.12
N VAL A 78 4.78 2.24 7.48
CA VAL A 78 4.01 1.07 7.94
C VAL A 78 3.61 0.16 6.78
N LEU A 79 3.38 0.71 5.58
CA LEU A 79 2.98 -0.05 4.40
C LEU A 79 4.16 -0.79 3.75
N LEU A 80 5.37 -0.20 3.72
CA LEU A 80 6.52 -0.74 3.00
C LEU A 80 6.90 -2.17 3.40
N PRO A 81 6.92 -2.58 4.68
CA PRO A 81 7.23 -3.96 5.07
C PRO A 81 6.22 -4.98 4.52
N GLU A 82 4.97 -4.58 4.29
CA GLU A 82 3.91 -5.45 3.80
C GLU A 82 4.04 -5.79 2.29
N LEU A 83 4.96 -5.13 1.58
CA LEU A 83 5.35 -5.51 0.21
C LEU A 83 5.98 -6.90 0.13
N GLU A 84 6.51 -7.43 1.24
CA GLU A 84 7.05 -8.80 1.35
C GLU A 84 6.01 -9.82 1.85
N HIS A 85 4.76 -9.40 2.09
CA HIS A 85 3.73 -10.28 2.61
C HIS A 85 3.49 -11.48 1.68
N LYS A 86 3.26 -12.67 2.26
CA LYS A 86 3.03 -13.94 1.52
C LYS A 86 1.83 -13.89 0.56
N ASN A 87 0.79 -13.11 0.88
CA ASN A 87 -0.40 -12.97 0.07
C ASN A 87 -0.19 -11.91 -1.02
N ALA A 88 -0.25 -12.31 -2.28
CA ALA A 88 -0.04 -11.43 -3.42
C ALA A 88 -1.12 -10.33 -3.56
N ARG A 89 -2.36 -10.57 -3.10
CA ARG A 89 -3.40 -9.54 -3.06
C ARG A 89 -3.04 -8.42 -2.08
N MET A 90 -2.46 -8.80 -0.92
CA MET A 90 -1.96 -7.82 0.03
C MET A 90 -0.87 -6.96 -0.60
N ARG A 91 0.14 -7.56 -1.23
CA ARG A 91 1.21 -6.82 -1.91
C ARG A 91 0.68 -5.88 -3.00
N GLU A 92 -0.28 -6.35 -3.80
CA GLU A 92 -0.98 -5.53 -4.81
C GLU A 92 -1.69 -4.33 -4.17
N ASP A 93 -2.47 -4.56 -3.11
CA ASP A 93 -3.21 -3.51 -2.42
C ASP A 93 -2.27 -2.49 -1.76
N VAL A 94 -1.17 -2.94 -1.16
CA VAL A 94 -0.13 -2.05 -0.60
C VAL A 94 0.47 -1.14 -1.67
N VAL A 95 0.86 -1.68 -2.83
CA VAL A 95 1.37 -0.86 -3.94
C VAL A 95 0.32 0.16 -4.38
N ASN A 96 -0.96 -0.24 -4.46
CA ASN A 96 -2.04 0.66 -4.83
C ASN A 96 -2.25 1.78 -3.79
N PHE A 97 -2.09 1.52 -2.49
CA PHE A 97 -2.10 2.56 -1.46
C PHE A 97 -0.93 3.52 -1.60
N ILE A 98 0.27 3.04 -1.92
CA ILE A 98 1.43 3.89 -2.20
C ILE A 98 1.17 4.78 -3.43
N ILE A 99 0.66 4.22 -4.53
CA ILE A 99 0.26 4.96 -5.72
C ILE A 99 -0.72 6.08 -5.37
N PHE A 100 -1.77 5.73 -4.63
CA PHE A 100 -2.78 6.68 -4.19
C PHE A 100 -2.19 7.82 -3.35
N ALA A 101 -1.28 7.52 -2.44
CA ALA A 101 -0.59 8.51 -1.62
C ALA A 101 0.23 9.48 -2.49
N LEU A 102 1.04 8.95 -3.41
CA LEU A 102 1.88 9.74 -4.32
C LEU A 102 1.06 10.64 -5.26
N LEU A 103 -0.16 10.24 -5.63
CA LEU A 103 -1.07 11.04 -6.44
C LEU A 103 -1.87 12.07 -5.62
N THR A 104 -1.95 11.91 -4.30
CA THR A 104 -2.80 12.73 -3.44
C THR A 104 -2.03 13.81 -2.69
N PHE A 105 -0.77 13.55 -2.34
CA PHE A 105 0.06 14.43 -1.53
C PHE A 105 1.30 14.88 -2.30
N PRO A 106 1.90 16.03 -1.91
CA PRO A 106 3.12 16.52 -2.55
C PRO A 106 4.28 15.54 -2.41
N SER A 107 5.08 15.40 -3.46
CA SER A 107 6.22 14.46 -3.50
C SER A 107 7.29 14.74 -2.44
N GLN A 108 7.36 15.99 -1.95
CA GLN A 108 8.29 16.40 -0.90
C GLN A 108 7.98 15.77 0.48
N GLU A 109 6.76 15.27 0.67
CA GLU A 109 6.34 14.60 1.89
C GLU A 109 6.77 13.13 1.96
N PHE A 110 7.45 12.65 0.91
CA PHE A 110 7.84 11.24 0.79
C PHE A 110 9.33 11.04 0.60
N ASN A 111 9.88 10.00 1.22
CA ASN A 111 11.17 9.46 0.86
C ASN A 111 11.04 8.57 -0.39
N LEU A 112 11.02 9.21 -1.58
CA LEU A 112 10.83 8.52 -2.85
C LEU A 112 11.93 7.47 -3.13
N VAL A 113 13.15 7.70 -2.62
CA VAL A 113 14.27 6.74 -2.75
C VAL A 113 13.91 5.42 -2.08
N GLU A 114 13.44 5.48 -0.86
CA GLU A 114 13.07 4.32 -0.06
C GLU A 114 11.88 3.57 -0.68
N ILE A 115 10.84 4.32 -1.08
CA ILE A 115 9.67 3.75 -1.77
C ILE A 115 10.12 3.02 -3.03
N CYS A 116 10.96 3.63 -3.86
CA CYS A 116 11.47 3.05 -5.09
C CYS A 116 12.24 1.74 -4.82
N VAL A 117 13.12 1.73 -3.82
CA VAL A 117 13.90 0.56 -3.42
C VAL A 117 12.98 -0.58 -2.95
N CYS A 118 11.96 -0.28 -2.14
CA CYS A 118 11.03 -1.28 -1.61
C CYS A 118 10.04 -1.81 -2.66
N VAL A 119 9.65 -0.98 -3.65
CA VAL A 119 8.73 -1.40 -4.73
C VAL A 119 9.47 -2.19 -5.83
N THR A 120 10.77 -1.98 -6.02
CA THR A 120 11.56 -2.67 -7.08
C THR A 120 11.37 -4.21 -7.10
N PRO A 121 11.37 -4.94 -5.97
CA PRO A 121 11.11 -6.38 -5.98
C PRO A 121 9.75 -6.78 -6.55
N CYS A 122 8.74 -5.90 -6.43
CA CYS A 122 7.40 -6.16 -6.97
C CYS A 122 7.40 -6.28 -8.49
N LEU A 123 8.35 -5.67 -9.20
CA LEU A 123 8.50 -5.79 -10.66
C LEU A 123 8.84 -7.21 -11.11
N LEU A 124 9.44 -8.01 -10.22
CA LEU A 124 9.83 -9.40 -10.46
C LEU A 124 8.91 -10.40 -9.76
N ASP A 125 7.78 -9.94 -9.19
CA ASP A 125 6.83 -10.80 -8.48
C ASP A 125 6.32 -11.93 -9.36
N THR A 126 6.00 -13.07 -8.78
CA THR A 126 5.43 -14.21 -9.49
C THR A 126 4.03 -13.90 -10.06
N LYS A 127 3.28 -13.01 -9.41
CA LYS A 127 1.92 -12.64 -9.80
C LYS A 127 1.91 -11.40 -10.70
N ARG A 128 1.27 -11.55 -11.87
CA ARG A 128 1.18 -10.49 -12.90
C ARG A 128 0.60 -9.18 -12.33
N ARG A 129 -0.43 -9.26 -11.46
CA ARG A 129 -1.09 -8.07 -10.89
C ARG A 129 -0.14 -7.23 -10.04
N VAL A 130 0.70 -7.89 -9.21
CA VAL A 130 1.70 -7.21 -8.39
C VAL A 130 2.75 -6.54 -9.28
N ARG A 131 3.22 -7.23 -10.33
CA ARG A 131 4.16 -6.63 -11.31
C ARG A 131 3.58 -5.42 -12.00
N GLN A 132 2.30 -5.49 -12.39
CA GLN A 132 1.60 -4.37 -13.05
C GLN A 132 1.50 -3.16 -12.10
N ALA A 133 1.03 -3.37 -10.88
CA ALA A 133 0.97 -2.32 -9.86
C ALA A 133 2.36 -1.71 -9.59
N GLY A 134 3.40 -2.55 -9.49
CA GLY A 134 4.78 -2.09 -9.33
C GLY A 134 5.24 -1.19 -10.48
N LEU A 135 4.96 -1.57 -11.74
CA LEU A 135 5.28 -0.74 -12.92
C LEU A 135 4.54 0.60 -12.89
N GLU A 136 3.26 0.60 -12.53
CA GLU A 136 2.45 1.81 -12.41
C GLU A 136 3.00 2.72 -11.30
N CYS A 137 3.39 2.16 -10.16
CA CYS A 137 4.01 2.91 -9.07
C CYS A 137 5.32 3.58 -9.52
N MET A 138 6.19 2.85 -10.20
CA MET A 138 7.46 3.39 -10.72
C MET A 138 7.23 4.50 -11.75
N ALA A 139 6.22 4.35 -12.63
CA ALA A 139 5.85 5.39 -13.59
C ALA A 139 5.38 6.68 -12.90
N ILE A 140 4.61 6.56 -11.81
CA ILE A 140 4.15 7.69 -11.02
C ILE A 140 5.31 8.37 -10.30
N ILE A 141 6.22 7.60 -9.67
CA ILE A 141 7.42 8.15 -9.04
C ILE A 141 8.23 8.98 -10.05
N HIS A 142 8.35 8.47 -11.29
CA HIS A 142 9.01 9.23 -12.37
C HIS A 142 8.30 10.53 -12.71
N GLN A 143 6.96 10.53 -12.75
CA GLN A 143 6.18 11.74 -13.05
C GLN A 143 6.27 12.80 -11.96
N VAL A 144 6.24 12.39 -10.67
CA VAL A 144 6.24 13.33 -9.54
C VAL A 144 7.62 13.85 -9.18
N SER A 145 8.69 13.19 -9.62
CA SER A 145 10.08 13.62 -9.37
C SER A 145 11.05 13.21 -10.49
N PRO A 146 10.96 13.83 -11.68
CA PRO A 146 11.81 13.46 -12.83
C PRO A 146 13.30 13.66 -12.56
N ASN A 147 13.68 14.69 -11.80
CA ASN A 147 15.09 15.01 -11.53
C ASN A 147 15.78 14.03 -10.56
N GLN A 148 15.02 13.33 -9.71
CA GLN A 148 15.58 12.33 -8.79
C GLN A 148 15.81 10.99 -9.49
N MET A 149 15.11 10.71 -10.59
CA MET A 149 15.17 9.43 -11.30
C MET A 149 16.53 9.14 -11.95
N CYS A 150 17.32 10.16 -12.31
CA CYS A 150 18.68 9.92 -12.80
C CYS A 150 19.55 9.17 -11.79
N ASN A 151 19.33 9.43 -10.48
CA ASN A 151 19.99 8.69 -9.40
C ASN A 151 19.39 7.30 -9.18
N PHE A 152 18.10 7.10 -9.52
CA PHE A 152 17.43 5.82 -9.38
C PHE A 152 17.77 4.80 -10.46
N LEU A 153 18.03 5.23 -11.69
CA LEU A 153 18.49 4.35 -12.76
C LEU A 153 19.77 3.59 -12.36
N TRP A 154 20.67 4.25 -11.64
CA TRP A 154 21.88 3.61 -11.10
C TRP A 154 21.56 2.59 -10.01
N ILE A 155 20.64 2.90 -9.09
CA ILE A 155 20.18 1.98 -8.03
C ILE A 155 19.43 0.79 -8.64
N TRP A 156 18.64 1.03 -9.68
CA TRP A 156 17.97 -0.04 -10.41
C TRP A 156 18.96 -0.95 -11.13
N GLU A 157 19.91 -0.40 -11.86
CA GLU A 157 20.92 -1.18 -12.56
C GLU A 157 21.69 -2.08 -11.59
N VAL A 158 22.12 -1.56 -10.45
CA VAL A 158 22.85 -2.33 -9.43
C VAL A 158 21.98 -3.38 -8.74
N LYS A 159 20.72 -3.09 -8.36
CA LYS A 159 19.85 -4.06 -7.66
C LYS A 159 19.18 -5.06 -8.60
N CYS A 160 18.72 -4.65 -9.77
CA CYS A 160 18.15 -5.57 -10.74
C CYS A 160 19.19 -6.53 -11.30
N VAL A 161 20.40 -6.07 -11.61
CA VAL A 161 21.47 -6.95 -12.10
C VAL A 161 21.89 -7.95 -11.02
N THR A 162 22.00 -7.54 -9.76
CA THR A 162 22.33 -8.46 -8.66
C THR A 162 21.19 -9.46 -8.38
N GLN A 163 19.93 -9.06 -8.39
CA GLN A 163 18.80 -9.99 -8.18
C GLN A 163 18.58 -10.93 -9.37
N ILE A 164 18.74 -10.47 -10.61
CA ILE A 164 18.66 -11.33 -11.80
C ILE A 164 19.78 -12.37 -11.78
N SER A 165 20.96 -12.03 -11.32
CA SER A 165 22.07 -12.99 -11.19
C SER A 165 21.78 -14.06 -10.14
N VAL A 166 21.20 -13.70 -9.00
CA VAL A 166 20.77 -14.65 -7.94
C VAL A 166 19.65 -15.57 -8.44
N PHE A 167 18.66 -15.03 -9.18
CA PHE A 167 17.55 -15.82 -9.73
C PHE A 167 18.00 -16.79 -10.82
N ARG A 168 18.98 -16.42 -11.67
CA ARG A 168 19.60 -17.32 -12.65
C ARG A 168 20.39 -18.48 -12.00
N HIS A 169 21.05 -18.20 -10.89
CA HIS A 169 21.80 -19.23 -10.15
C HIS A 169 20.89 -20.25 -9.47
N SER A 170 19.75 -19.79 -8.92
CA SER A 170 18.75 -20.67 -8.30
C SER A 170 18.07 -21.62 -9.30
N ARG A 171 17.79 -21.16 -10.53
CA ARG A 171 17.19 -22.02 -11.58
C ARG A 171 18.14 -23.04 -12.21
N ARG A 172 19.44 -22.91 -12.01
CA ARG A 172 20.41 -23.89 -12.53
C ARG A 172 20.71 -25.04 -11.55
N ARG A 173 20.13 -25.02 -10.36
CA ARG A 173 20.31 -26.05 -9.33
C ARG A 173 19.07 -26.94 -9.12
N ASN A 174 17.99 -26.70 -9.83
CA ASN A 174 16.83 -27.58 -9.95
C ASN A 174 16.71 -28.09 -11.41
#